data_f426d8eae090ab049d3f2155ff5181c4
#
_entry.id   f426d8eae090ab049d3f2155ff5181c4
#
_cell.length_a   1.000
_cell.length_b   1.000
_cell.length_c   1.000
_cell.angle_alpha   90.00
_cell.angle_beta   90.00
_cell.angle_gamma   90.00
#
_symmetry.space_group_name_H-M   'P 1'
#
loop_
_entity.id
_entity.type
_entity.pdbx_description
1 polymer ?
#
loop_
_entity_poly.entity_id
_entity_poly.type
_entity_poly.pdbx_seq_one_letter_code
_entity_poly.pdbx_strand_id
1 'polypeptide(L)'
;MKNKILLIITLFISSFSFAQLKPTFGVKAGISSSGIRGDAADNLTSLLDFSNGMITTNDHTGFFAGINTNIPLTENFSIEPGIYYSQKGYELKGAFNIKGLDFLGANAKAVLQSQYIDMPLLLKANFGGLQLFAGPQLSYLTKADLKTTAGVFGINLLNKTMDATSQFNRWDAAVTGGIGYQFSNGINLTASYDYGLLKTDANKNINAYNRAIKLSIGVNL
;
A
#
# COMPACT_ATOMS: atom_id res chain seq x y z
N MET A 1 35.39 14.29 -11.02
CA MET A 1 34.34 13.46 -10.38
C MET A 1 33.51 12.66 -11.39
N LYS A 2 33.15 13.22 -12.55
CA LYS A 2 32.35 12.54 -13.60
C LYS A 2 32.98 11.20 -14.07
N ASN A 3 34.28 11.14 -14.25
CA ASN A 3 34.96 9.90 -14.72
C ASN A 3 34.99 8.78 -13.68
N LYS A 4 34.96 9.10 -12.37
CA LYS A 4 34.90 8.09 -11.31
C LYS A 4 33.46 7.48 -11.22
N ILE A 5 32.45 8.27 -11.47
CA ILE A 5 31.06 7.80 -11.52
C ILE A 5 30.85 6.91 -12.74
N LEU A 6 31.41 7.31 -13.91
CA LEU A 6 31.37 6.49 -15.12
C LEU A 6 32.05 5.13 -14.90
N LEU A 7 33.19 5.12 -14.24
CA LEU A 7 33.97 3.89 -13.93
C LEU A 7 33.21 2.97 -12.98
N ILE A 8 32.53 3.51 -11.98
CA ILE A 8 31.66 2.76 -11.07
C ILE A 8 30.47 2.17 -11.81
N ILE A 9 29.82 2.95 -12.70
CA ILE A 9 28.70 2.48 -13.52
C ILE A 9 29.17 1.38 -14.48
N THR A 10 30.33 1.52 -15.10
CA THR A 10 30.89 0.50 -16.02
C THR A 10 31.26 -0.77 -15.26
N LEU A 11 31.86 -0.65 -14.05
CA LEU A 11 32.16 -1.80 -13.19
C LEU A 11 30.89 -2.52 -12.72
N PHE A 12 29.80 -1.77 -12.45
CA PHE A 12 28.48 -2.31 -12.11
C PHE A 12 27.87 -3.07 -13.30
N ILE A 13 27.94 -2.50 -14.51
CA ILE A 13 27.42 -3.13 -15.73
C ILE A 13 28.20 -4.39 -16.09
N SER A 14 29.53 -4.42 -15.90
CA SER A 14 30.36 -5.60 -16.20
C SER A 14 30.12 -6.75 -15.20
N SER A 15 29.58 -6.47 -14.02
CA SER A 15 29.24 -7.50 -13.03
C SER A 15 27.95 -8.29 -13.41
N PHE A 16 27.19 -7.84 -14.37
CA PHE A 16 25.98 -8.51 -14.87
C PHE A 16 26.22 -9.55 -15.97
N SER A 17 27.47 -9.95 -16.23
CA SER A 17 27.81 -11.08 -17.11
C SER A 17 27.44 -12.44 -16.48
N PHE A 18 26.26 -12.56 -15.88
CA PHE A 18 25.72 -13.84 -15.41
C PHE A 18 25.00 -14.54 -16.57
N ALA A 19 25.74 -15.23 -17.37
CA ALA A 19 25.32 -15.84 -18.64
C ALA A 19 24.33 -17.01 -18.52
N GLN A 20 23.75 -17.32 -17.34
CA GLN A 20 22.92 -18.52 -17.17
C GLN A 20 21.56 -18.33 -16.45
N LEU A 21 21.34 -17.23 -15.77
CA LEU A 21 20.08 -17.00 -15.05
C LEU A 21 19.20 -15.99 -15.82
N LYS A 22 18.14 -16.47 -16.48
CA LYS A 22 17.27 -15.63 -17.30
C LYS A 22 16.29 -14.86 -16.43
N PRO A 23 16.15 -13.53 -16.61
CA PRO A 23 15.06 -12.79 -16.00
C PRO A 23 13.71 -13.34 -16.45
N THR A 24 12.75 -13.43 -15.54
CA THR A 24 11.38 -13.81 -15.83
C THR A 24 10.46 -12.63 -15.56
N PHE A 25 9.49 -12.46 -16.43
CA PHE A 25 8.44 -11.44 -16.25
C PHE A 25 7.26 -12.05 -15.51
N GLY A 26 6.57 -11.24 -14.73
CA GLY A 26 5.40 -11.68 -14.02
C GLY A 26 4.30 -10.62 -13.98
N VAL A 27 3.11 -11.10 -13.77
CA VAL A 27 1.94 -10.27 -13.44
C VAL A 27 1.48 -10.65 -12.04
N LYS A 28 1.05 -9.67 -11.27
CA LYS A 28 0.59 -9.88 -9.90
C LYS A 28 -0.62 -8.99 -9.62
N ALA A 29 -1.63 -9.56 -8.95
CA ALA A 29 -2.79 -8.82 -8.49
C ALA A 29 -3.19 -9.31 -7.10
N GLY A 30 -3.84 -8.44 -6.32
CA GLY A 30 -4.24 -8.79 -4.98
C GLY A 30 -5.13 -7.75 -4.32
N ILE A 31 -5.44 -8.05 -3.07
CA ILE A 31 -6.19 -7.17 -2.18
C ILE A 31 -5.27 -6.57 -1.13
N SER A 32 -5.61 -5.39 -0.66
CA SER A 32 -4.89 -4.71 0.41
C SER A 32 -5.85 -4.21 1.48
N SER A 33 -5.42 -4.30 2.74
CA SER A 33 -6.02 -3.59 3.86
C SER A 33 -5.04 -2.49 4.27
N SER A 34 -5.44 -1.24 4.07
CA SER A 34 -4.56 -0.08 4.26
C SER A 34 -5.14 0.91 5.26
N GLY A 35 -4.27 1.58 5.99
CA GLY A 35 -4.61 2.59 6.97
C GLY A 35 -3.45 3.56 7.20
N ILE A 36 -3.59 4.36 8.22
CA ILE A 36 -2.57 5.30 8.68
C ILE A 36 -1.98 4.85 10.02
N ARG A 37 -0.77 5.31 10.31
CA ARG A 37 -0.08 5.22 11.61
C ARG A 37 0.58 6.54 11.96
N GLY A 38 1.00 6.72 13.22
CA GLY A 38 1.62 7.93 13.76
C GLY A 38 0.61 8.79 14.51
N ASP A 39 1.02 10.00 14.92
CA ASP A 39 0.25 10.89 15.81
C ASP A 39 -1.19 11.14 15.31
N ALA A 40 -1.40 11.13 13.98
CA ALA A 40 -2.73 11.26 13.41
C ALA A 40 -3.63 10.08 13.76
N ALA A 41 -3.10 8.86 13.80
CA ALA A 41 -3.83 7.67 14.21
C ALA A 41 -4.06 7.69 15.73
N ASP A 42 -3.06 8.11 16.52
CA ASP A 42 -3.14 8.17 17.98
C ASP A 42 -4.12 9.26 18.44
N ASN A 43 -4.07 10.44 17.85
CA ASN A 43 -5.02 11.53 18.12
C ASN A 43 -6.45 11.13 17.73
N LEU A 44 -6.59 10.41 16.61
CA LEU A 44 -7.87 9.89 16.17
C LEU A 44 -8.40 8.85 17.17
N THR A 45 -7.56 7.93 17.65
CA THR A 45 -7.90 6.95 18.69
C THR A 45 -8.37 7.66 19.96
N SER A 46 -7.70 8.72 20.40
CA SER A 46 -8.09 9.51 21.57
C SER A 46 -9.47 10.18 21.39
N LEU A 47 -9.77 10.69 20.19
CA LEU A 47 -11.10 11.21 19.84
C LEU A 47 -12.16 10.11 19.83
N LEU A 48 -11.80 8.90 19.38
CA LEU A 48 -12.68 7.73 19.38
C LEU A 48 -13.03 7.31 20.80
N ASP A 49 -12.04 7.27 21.69
CA ASP A 49 -12.23 6.95 23.11
C ASP A 49 -13.13 7.99 23.80
N PHE A 50 -12.91 9.28 23.52
CA PHE A 50 -13.78 10.36 24.01
C PHE A 50 -15.20 10.26 23.47
N SER A 51 -15.39 9.76 22.26
CA SER A 51 -16.71 9.59 21.62
C SER A 51 -17.52 8.39 22.13
N ASN A 52 -16.99 7.62 23.09
CA ASN A 52 -17.60 6.38 23.62
C ASN A 52 -18.05 5.40 22.51
N GLY A 53 -17.24 5.25 21.47
CA GLY A 53 -17.52 4.36 20.35
C GLY A 53 -18.49 4.91 19.29
N MET A 54 -18.90 6.18 19.40
CA MET A 54 -19.74 6.82 18.38
C MET A 54 -19.00 7.03 17.05
N ILE A 55 -17.67 7.11 17.09
CA ILE A 55 -16.83 7.21 15.91
C ILE A 55 -15.86 6.04 15.92
N THR A 56 -15.63 5.40 14.78
CA THR A 56 -14.67 4.31 14.61
C THR A 56 -13.82 4.53 13.37
N THR A 57 -12.56 4.11 13.44
CA THR A 57 -11.67 4.05 12.26
C THR A 57 -11.55 2.62 11.80
N ASN A 58 -11.53 2.44 10.49
CA ASN A 58 -11.27 1.15 9.86
C ASN A 58 -10.24 1.30 8.75
N ASP A 59 -9.48 0.26 8.55
CA ASP A 59 -8.62 0.15 7.39
C ASP A 59 -9.47 0.09 6.11
N HIS A 60 -9.00 0.74 5.06
CA HIS A 60 -9.65 0.69 3.75
C HIS A 60 -9.21 -0.57 3.00
N THR A 61 -10.20 -1.33 2.53
CA THR A 61 -9.93 -2.46 1.64
C THR A 61 -9.84 -1.95 0.21
N GLY A 62 -8.67 -2.15 -0.39
CA GLY A 62 -8.37 -1.79 -1.77
C GLY A 62 -7.88 -3.00 -2.56
N PHE A 63 -7.51 -2.76 -3.81
CA PHE A 63 -6.83 -3.74 -4.65
C PHE A 63 -5.55 -3.15 -5.22
N PHE A 64 -4.67 -4.03 -5.69
CA PHE A 64 -3.51 -3.65 -6.49
C PHE A 64 -3.30 -4.65 -7.61
N ALA A 65 -2.73 -4.18 -8.71
CA ALA A 65 -2.37 -5.01 -9.84
C ALA A 65 -1.21 -4.38 -10.61
N GLY A 66 -0.35 -5.20 -11.19
CA GLY A 66 0.80 -4.70 -11.94
C GLY A 66 1.69 -5.80 -12.47
N ILE A 67 2.86 -5.38 -12.87
CA ILE A 67 3.90 -6.21 -13.49
C ILE A 67 5.18 -6.16 -12.65
N ASN A 68 5.94 -7.22 -12.74
CA ASN A 68 7.25 -7.32 -12.12
C ASN A 68 8.22 -8.11 -13.00
N THR A 69 9.49 -7.97 -12.71
CA THR A 69 10.54 -8.79 -13.33
C THR A 69 11.34 -9.43 -12.21
N ASN A 70 11.52 -10.73 -12.24
CA ASN A 70 12.41 -11.43 -11.33
C ASN A 70 13.77 -11.60 -12.00
N ILE A 71 14.79 -10.99 -11.44
CA ILE A 71 16.17 -11.02 -11.92
C ILE A 71 16.99 -11.87 -10.95
N PRO A 72 17.27 -13.14 -11.28
CA PRO A 72 18.08 -13.99 -10.42
C PRO A 72 19.50 -13.46 -10.28
N LEU A 73 20.02 -13.43 -9.05
CA LEU A 73 21.41 -13.10 -8.74
C LEU A 73 22.23 -14.37 -8.47
N THR A 74 21.58 -15.32 -7.82
CA THR A 74 22.12 -16.66 -7.52
C THR A 74 20.97 -17.65 -7.61
N GLU A 75 21.23 -18.94 -7.35
CA GLU A 75 20.19 -19.97 -7.29
C GLU A 75 19.11 -19.65 -6.26
N ASN A 76 19.46 -19.00 -5.15
CA ASN A 76 18.57 -18.74 -4.04
C ASN A 76 18.16 -17.27 -3.90
N PHE A 77 18.84 -16.33 -4.56
CA PHE A 77 18.59 -14.89 -4.42
C PHE A 77 18.24 -14.23 -5.74
N SER A 78 17.28 -13.33 -5.70
CA SER A 78 16.87 -12.52 -6.86
C SER A 78 16.50 -11.10 -6.44
N ILE A 79 16.50 -10.19 -7.41
CA ILE A 79 15.91 -8.85 -7.28
C ILE A 79 14.62 -8.81 -8.09
N GLU A 80 13.57 -8.26 -7.49
CA GLU A 80 12.27 -8.10 -8.15
C GLU A 80 11.87 -6.62 -8.17
N PRO A 81 12.23 -5.86 -9.22
CA PRO A 81 11.57 -4.58 -9.52
C PRO A 81 10.15 -4.82 -10.02
N GLY A 82 9.23 -3.91 -9.66
CA GLY A 82 7.85 -3.97 -10.10
C GLY A 82 7.22 -2.59 -10.28
N ILE A 83 6.10 -2.55 -10.98
CA ILE A 83 5.24 -1.37 -11.12
C ILE A 83 3.80 -1.84 -10.93
N TYR A 84 3.10 -1.24 -9.95
CA TYR A 84 1.75 -1.63 -9.58
C TYR A 84 0.86 -0.39 -9.44
N TYR A 85 -0.33 -0.45 -10.00
CA TYR A 85 -1.42 0.40 -9.55
C TYR A 85 -1.93 -0.13 -8.22
N SER A 86 -2.16 0.75 -7.23
CA SER A 86 -2.69 0.36 -5.93
C SER A 86 -3.67 1.37 -5.37
N GLN A 87 -4.65 0.87 -4.65
CA GLN A 87 -5.58 1.68 -3.87
C GLN A 87 -5.22 1.55 -2.39
N LYS A 88 -5.05 2.71 -1.73
CA LYS A 88 -4.79 2.84 -0.28
C LYS A 88 -5.79 3.82 0.32
N GLY A 89 -5.94 3.81 1.63
CA GLY A 89 -6.80 4.77 2.29
C GLY A 89 -7.15 4.38 3.72
N TYR A 90 -8.18 5.03 4.25
CA TYR A 90 -8.77 4.71 5.55
C TYR A 90 -10.23 5.17 5.59
N GLU A 91 -10.98 4.59 6.52
CA GLU A 91 -12.42 4.89 6.70
C GLU A 91 -12.66 5.43 8.10
N LEU A 92 -13.45 6.50 8.18
CA LEU A 92 -14.03 7.03 9.42
C LEU A 92 -15.53 6.74 9.39
N LYS A 93 -16.04 6.10 10.42
CA LYS A 93 -17.49 5.86 10.59
C LYS A 93 -17.97 6.50 11.88
N GLY A 94 -19.00 7.31 11.80
CA GLY A 94 -19.74 7.85 12.94
C GLY A 94 -21.14 7.26 12.98
N ALA A 95 -21.53 6.75 14.14
CA ALA A 95 -22.89 6.28 14.41
C ALA A 95 -23.44 7.04 15.63
N PHE A 96 -24.55 7.71 15.46
CA PHE A 96 -25.23 8.45 16.52
C PHE A 96 -26.57 7.78 16.81
N ASN A 97 -26.64 7.05 17.92
CA ASN A 97 -27.87 6.46 18.40
C ASN A 97 -28.52 7.35 19.47
N ILE A 98 -29.77 7.68 19.29
CA ILE A 98 -30.56 8.41 20.31
C ILE A 98 -31.06 7.37 21.30
N LYS A 99 -30.61 7.43 22.56
CA LYS A 99 -31.11 6.53 23.64
C LYS A 99 -32.65 6.50 23.68
N GLY A 100 -33.19 5.30 23.55
CA GLY A 100 -34.65 5.08 23.57
C GLY A 100 -35.33 5.15 22.20
N LEU A 101 -34.59 5.46 21.13
CA LEU A 101 -35.11 5.54 19.76
C LEU A 101 -34.05 4.95 18.80
N ASP A 102 -33.68 3.68 19.02
CA ASP A 102 -32.60 2.99 18.25
C ASP A 102 -32.90 2.95 16.72
N PHE A 103 -34.16 3.11 16.35
CA PHE A 103 -34.58 3.22 14.95
C PHE A 103 -34.30 4.61 14.33
N LEU A 104 -33.97 5.63 15.14
CA LEU A 104 -33.62 6.99 14.70
C LEU A 104 -32.11 7.19 14.50
N GLY A 105 -31.34 6.11 14.37
CA GLY A 105 -29.90 6.18 14.20
C GLY A 105 -29.49 7.02 12.99
N ALA A 106 -28.66 8.03 13.21
CA ALA A 106 -27.95 8.74 12.16
C ALA A 106 -26.56 8.10 11.97
N ASN A 107 -26.16 7.91 10.74
CA ASN A 107 -24.83 7.42 10.39
C ASN A 107 -24.10 8.41 9.47
N ALA A 108 -22.82 8.54 9.67
CA ALA A 108 -21.93 9.29 8.78
C ALA A 108 -20.67 8.44 8.50
N LYS A 109 -20.25 8.42 7.26
CA LYS A 109 -19.05 7.73 6.82
C LYS A 109 -18.22 8.66 5.95
N ALA A 110 -16.93 8.76 6.27
CA ALA A 110 -15.95 9.42 5.43
C ALA A 110 -14.89 8.40 5.02
N VAL A 111 -14.66 8.23 3.74
CA VAL A 111 -13.66 7.32 3.17
C VAL A 111 -12.66 8.14 2.40
N LEU A 112 -11.41 8.12 2.81
CA LEU A 112 -10.31 8.55 1.98
C LEU A 112 -9.88 7.38 1.11
N GLN A 113 -9.94 7.56 -0.19
CA GLN A 113 -9.46 6.61 -1.18
C GLN A 113 -8.38 7.25 -2.03
N SER A 114 -7.17 6.74 -1.92
CA SER A 114 -5.98 7.24 -2.62
C SER A 114 -5.50 6.20 -3.63
N GLN A 115 -5.15 6.67 -4.83
CA GLN A 115 -4.67 5.85 -5.94
C GLN A 115 -3.19 6.14 -6.15
N TYR A 116 -2.37 5.08 -6.15
CA TYR A 116 -0.93 5.17 -6.28
C TYR A 116 -0.39 4.34 -7.43
N ILE A 117 0.74 4.77 -7.96
CA ILE A 117 1.66 3.91 -8.72
C ILE A 117 2.78 3.54 -7.75
N ASP A 118 2.83 2.27 -7.34
CA ASP A 118 3.84 1.72 -6.47
C ASP A 118 4.98 1.13 -7.29
N MET A 119 6.21 1.43 -6.93
CA MET A 119 7.44 0.96 -7.56
C MET A 119 8.36 0.31 -6.52
N PRO A 120 8.09 -0.94 -6.12
CA PRO A 120 8.95 -1.69 -5.22
C PRO A 120 10.22 -2.16 -5.94
N LEU A 121 11.30 -2.27 -5.17
CA LEU A 121 12.52 -2.98 -5.53
C LEU A 121 12.83 -3.98 -4.42
N LEU A 122 12.47 -5.25 -4.63
CA LEU A 122 12.53 -6.26 -3.59
C LEU A 122 13.74 -7.17 -3.78
N LEU A 123 14.47 -7.43 -2.72
CA LEU A 123 15.40 -8.55 -2.63
C LEU A 123 14.59 -9.76 -2.16
N LYS A 124 14.71 -10.88 -2.89
CA LYS A 124 14.01 -12.13 -2.61
C LYS A 124 15.00 -13.25 -2.33
N ALA A 125 14.67 -14.05 -1.32
CA ALA A 125 15.34 -15.32 -1.04
C ALA A 125 14.36 -16.45 -1.27
N ASN A 126 14.75 -17.47 -2.04
CA ASN A 126 13.92 -18.60 -2.45
C ASN A 126 14.49 -19.90 -1.87
N PHE A 127 13.64 -20.65 -1.17
CA PHE A 127 14.01 -21.91 -0.51
C PHE A 127 12.95 -22.96 -0.83
N GLY A 128 13.15 -23.77 -1.88
CA GLY A 128 12.23 -24.86 -2.22
C GLY A 128 10.78 -24.41 -2.46
N GLY A 129 10.60 -23.23 -3.08
CA GLY A 129 9.30 -22.62 -3.33
C GLY A 129 8.88 -21.56 -2.28
N LEU A 130 9.33 -21.68 -1.04
CA LEU A 130 9.14 -20.63 -0.05
C LEU A 130 9.95 -19.39 -0.44
N GLN A 131 9.32 -18.23 -0.38
CA GLN A 131 9.92 -16.94 -0.71
C GLN A 131 9.89 -16.02 0.52
N LEU A 132 11.02 -15.42 0.83
CA LEU A 132 11.12 -14.29 1.75
C LEU A 132 11.56 -13.09 0.95
N PHE A 133 10.96 -11.94 1.16
CA PHE A 133 11.35 -10.75 0.42
C PHE A 133 11.23 -9.48 1.26
N ALA A 134 12.12 -8.54 0.99
CA ALA A 134 12.05 -7.21 1.54
C ALA A 134 12.73 -6.20 0.62
N GLY A 135 12.34 -4.93 0.72
CA GLY A 135 12.99 -3.86 -0.02
C GLY A 135 12.27 -2.53 0.07
N PRO A 136 12.88 -1.47 -0.48
CA PRO A 136 12.24 -0.17 -0.58
C PRO A 136 11.13 -0.17 -1.62
N GLN A 137 10.14 0.66 -1.38
CA GLN A 137 9.07 0.98 -2.32
C GLN A 137 8.93 2.49 -2.42
N LEU A 138 8.97 3.01 -3.63
CA LEU A 138 8.58 4.38 -3.94
C LEU A 138 7.17 4.37 -4.51
N SER A 139 6.33 5.33 -4.10
CA SER A 139 4.94 5.41 -4.55
C SER A 139 4.62 6.84 -5.00
N TYR A 140 3.90 6.96 -6.11
CA TYR A 140 3.43 8.24 -6.62
C TYR A 140 1.91 8.31 -6.54
N LEU A 141 1.39 9.29 -5.80
CA LEU A 141 -0.04 9.54 -5.67
C LEU A 141 -0.57 10.16 -6.98
N THR A 142 -1.46 9.45 -7.64
CA THR A 142 -2.14 9.93 -8.85
C THR A 142 -3.40 10.70 -8.48
N LYS A 143 -4.18 10.21 -7.53
CA LYS A 143 -5.44 10.81 -7.10
C LYS A 143 -5.77 10.44 -5.65
N ALA A 144 -6.43 11.37 -4.92
CA ALA A 144 -7.04 11.11 -3.62
C ALA A 144 -8.45 11.69 -3.60
N ASP A 145 -9.44 10.85 -3.33
CA ASP A 145 -10.84 11.22 -3.23
C ASP A 145 -11.33 11.04 -1.78
N LEU A 146 -11.96 12.08 -1.23
CA LEU A 146 -12.69 12.00 0.02
C LEU A 146 -14.17 11.80 -0.27
N LYS A 147 -14.69 10.61 0.02
CA LYS A 147 -16.10 10.26 -0.12
C LYS A 147 -16.79 10.40 1.23
N THR A 148 -17.77 11.29 1.31
CA THR A 148 -18.56 11.50 2.53
C THR A 148 -19.99 11.06 2.26
N THR A 149 -20.49 10.17 3.10
CA THR A 149 -21.91 9.75 3.09
C THR A 149 -22.50 10.00 4.46
N ALA A 150 -23.71 10.50 4.51
CA ALA A 150 -24.48 10.63 5.73
C ALA A 150 -25.92 10.22 5.48
N GLY A 151 -26.54 9.59 6.46
CA GLY A 151 -27.90 9.09 6.33
C GLY A 151 -28.61 8.96 7.68
N VAL A 152 -29.91 8.83 7.59
CA VAL A 152 -30.82 8.60 8.71
C VAL A 152 -31.77 7.48 8.28
N PHE A 153 -32.15 6.59 9.20
CA PHE A 153 -33.05 5.46 8.90
C PHE A 153 -32.55 4.51 7.80
N GLY A 154 -31.22 4.39 7.63
CA GLY A 154 -30.65 3.55 6.57
C GLY A 154 -30.72 4.15 5.16
N ILE A 155 -31.27 5.37 5.02
CA ILE A 155 -31.35 6.10 3.75
C ILE A 155 -30.20 7.11 3.70
N ASN A 156 -29.34 6.99 2.67
CA ASN A 156 -28.27 7.96 2.45
C ASN A 156 -28.85 9.26 1.88
N LEU A 157 -28.83 10.31 2.69
CA LEU A 157 -29.31 11.65 2.31
C LEU A 157 -28.19 12.52 1.73
N LEU A 158 -26.94 12.23 2.08
CA LEU A 158 -25.77 12.91 1.55
C LEU A 158 -24.81 11.87 0.95
N ASN A 159 -24.38 12.13 -0.27
CA ASN A 159 -23.32 11.37 -0.94
C ASN A 159 -22.48 12.37 -1.76
N LYS A 160 -21.32 12.74 -1.22
CA LYS A 160 -20.44 13.73 -1.84
C LYS A 160 -19.03 13.16 -1.96
N THR A 161 -18.46 13.28 -3.16
CA THR A 161 -17.05 13.00 -3.41
C THR A 161 -16.32 14.31 -3.69
N MET A 162 -15.19 14.53 -3.04
CA MET A 162 -14.35 15.70 -3.20
C MET A 162 -12.94 15.25 -3.54
N ASP A 163 -12.33 15.91 -4.52
CA ASP A 163 -10.90 15.73 -4.80
C ASP A 163 -10.08 16.36 -3.66
N ALA A 164 -9.30 15.55 -2.99
CA ALA A 164 -8.41 15.93 -1.91
C ALA A 164 -6.92 15.80 -2.29
N THR A 165 -6.63 15.57 -3.56
CA THR A 165 -5.28 15.22 -4.04
C THR A 165 -4.22 16.27 -3.67
N SER A 166 -4.58 17.56 -3.68
CA SER A 166 -3.66 18.65 -3.34
C SER A 166 -3.29 18.72 -1.85
N GLN A 167 -4.05 18.03 -0.99
CA GLN A 167 -3.80 17.99 0.45
C GLN A 167 -2.77 16.94 0.84
N PHE A 168 -2.43 16.05 -0.08
CA PHE A 168 -1.51 14.95 0.15
C PHE A 168 -0.19 15.11 -0.57
N ASN A 169 0.88 14.61 0.05
CA ASN A 169 2.17 14.52 -0.59
C ASN A 169 2.09 13.58 -1.80
N ARG A 170 2.60 14.03 -2.94
CA ARG A 170 2.59 13.24 -4.17
C ARG A 170 3.52 12.03 -4.10
N TRP A 171 4.61 12.14 -3.35
CA TRP A 171 5.59 11.08 -3.18
C TRP A 171 5.46 10.46 -1.81
N ASP A 172 5.41 9.14 -1.80
CA ASP A 172 5.47 8.32 -0.59
C ASP A 172 6.59 7.29 -0.75
N ALA A 173 7.23 6.93 0.35
CA ALA A 173 8.23 5.88 0.41
C ALA A 173 7.89 4.92 1.55
N ALA A 174 8.15 3.65 1.33
CA ALA A 174 7.90 2.59 2.29
C ALA A 174 9.02 1.57 2.27
N VAL A 175 9.09 0.76 3.33
CA VAL A 175 9.74 -0.53 3.31
C VAL A 175 8.65 -1.59 3.19
N THR A 176 8.77 -2.44 2.19
CA THR A 176 7.88 -3.60 1.99
C THR A 176 8.62 -4.86 2.40
N GLY A 177 7.98 -5.72 3.18
CA GLY A 177 8.49 -7.02 3.54
C GLY A 177 7.39 -8.07 3.53
N GLY A 178 7.73 -9.32 3.22
CA GLY A 178 6.71 -10.36 3.15
C GLY A 178 7.27 -11.76 2.90
N ILE A 179 6.32 -12.66 2.81
CA ILE A 179 6.54 -14.08 2.54
C ILE A 179 5.68 -14.51 1.36
N GLY A 180 6.07 -15.55 0.69
CA GLY A 180 5.30 -16.11 -0.41
C GLY A 180 5.64 -17.56 -0.66
N TYR A 181 4.89 -18.16 -1.56
CA TYR A 181 5.15 -19.49 -2.05
C TYR A 181 5.01 -19.54 -3.57
N GLN A 182 6.07 -20.00 -4.22
CA GLN A 182 6.14 -20.20 -5.68
C GLN A 182 5.85 -21.66 -5.97
N PHE A 183 4.77 -21.93 -6.70
CA PHE A 183 4.45 -23.27 -7.19
C PHE A 183 5.26 -23.60 -8.44
N SER A 184 5.43 -24.89 -8.72
CA SER A 184 6.17 -25.38 -9.89
C SER A 184 5.54 -24.98 -11.25
N ASN A 185 4.25 -24.66 -11.25
CA ASN A 185 3.49 -24.22 -12.44
C ASN A 185 3.61 -22.69 -12.71
N GLY A 186 4.49 -21.99 -12.01
CA GLY A 186 4.70 -20.54 -12.18
C GLY A 186 3.77 -19.65 -11.35
N ILE A 187 2.72 -20.19 -10.72
CA ILE A 187 1.84 -19.44 -9.82
C ILE A 187 2.60 -19.11 -8.54
N ASN A 188 2.40 -17.91 -8.01
CA ASN A 188 2.90 -17.52 -6.69
C ASN A 188 1.79 -16.88 -5.85
N LEU A 189 1.82 -17.14 -4.55
CA LEU A 189 0.98 -16.50 -3.56
C LEU A 189 1.88 -15.73 -2.61
N THR A 190 1.52 -14.48 -2.29
CA THR A 190 2.32 -13.67 -1.38
C THR A 190 1.47 -12.93 -0.35
N ALA A 191 2.03 -12.80 0.86
CA ALA A 191 1.54 -11.91 1.90
C ALA A 191 2.65 -10.91 2.23
N SER A 192 2.33 -9.62 2.28
CA SER A 192 3.31 -8.58 2.56
C SER A 192 2.74 -7.45 3.42
N TYR A 193 3.65 -6.71 4.02
CA TYR A 193 3.37 -5.52 4.78
C TYR A 193 4.19 -4.34 4.26
N ASP A 194 3.51 -3.23 3.99
CA ASP A 194 4.12 -1.95 3.63
C ASP A 194 4.18 -1.05 4.87
N TYR A 195 5.38 -0.62 5.23
CA TYR A 195 5.64 0.31 6.30
C TYR A 195 6.07 1.67 5.73
N GLY A 196 5.14 2.64 5.69
CA GLY A 196 5.39 3.97 5.14
C GLY A 196 6.41 4.77 5.96
N LEU A 197 7.28 5.50 5.30
CA LEU A 197 8.37 6.28 5.88
C LEU A 197 8.16 7.79 5.71
N LEU A 198 7.39 8.21 4.70
CA LEU A 198 7.12 9.62 4.45
C LEU A 198 5.75 10.03 4.99
N LYS A 199 5.65 11.28 5.42
CA LYS A 199 4.38 11.87 5.84
C LYS A 199 3.45 12.03 4.65
N THR A 200 2.21 11.61 4.80
CA THR A 200 1.17 11.70 3.75
C THR A 200 0.63 13.12 3.57
N ASP A 201 0.68 13.95 4.62
CA ASP A 201 0.24 15.34 4.58
C ASP A 201 1.19 16.21 3.74
N ALA A 202 0.65 16.97 2.78
CA ALA A 202 1.43 17.86 1.90
C ALA A 202 2.20 18.94 2.66
N ASN A 203 1.61 19.46 3.73
CA ASN A 203 2.22 20.52 4.56
C ASN A 203 3.15 19.94 5.64
N LYS A 204 3.21 18.62 5.79
CA LYS A 204 4.02 17.90 6.80
C LYS A 204 3.74 18.29 8.26
N ASN A 205 2.59 18.92 8.51
CA ASN A 205 2.18 19.35 9.84
C ASN A 205 1.68 18.19 10.70
N ILE A 206 1.18 17.13 10.05
CA ILE A 206 0.60 15.97 10.70
C ILE A 206 1.53 14.77 10.50
N ASN A 207 1.84 14.04 11.58
CA ASN A 207 2.58 12.79 11.51
C ASN A 207 1.62 11.65 11.16
N ALA A 208 1.35 11.51 9.88
CA ALA A 208 0.55 10.44 9.30
C ALA A 208 1.36 9.71 8.23
N TYR A 209 1.45 8.40 8.35
CA TYR A 209 2.21 7.53 7.45
C TYR A 209 1.31 6.42 6.95
N ASN A 210 1.43 6.04 5.70
CA ASN A 210 0.70 4.90 5.16
C ASN A 210 1.18 3.58 5.78
N ARG A 211 0.27 2.63 5.93
CA ARG A 211 0.56 1.23 6.17
C ARG A 211 -0.39 0.36 5.36
N ALA A 212 0.04 -0.83 4.94
CA ALA A 212 -0.86 -1.76 4.26
C ALA A 212 -0.43 -3.21 4.48
N ILE A 213 -1.41 -4.09 4.66
CA ILE A 213 -1.26 -5.53 4.55
C ILE A 213 -1.77 -5.90 3.16
N LYS A 214 -1.03 -6.70 2.41
CA LYS A 214 -1.35 -7.10 1.05
C LYS A 214 -1.34 -8.63 0.92
N LEU A 215 -2.33 -9.17 0.22
CA LEU A 215 -2.38 -10.57 -0.19
C LEU A 215 -2.51 -10.61 -1.71
N SER A 216 -1.70 -11.42 -2.38
CA SER A 216 -1.72 -11.46 -3.84
C SER A 216 -1.48 -12.85 -4.41
N ILE A 217 -1.96 -12.98 -5.63
CA ILE A 217 -1.62 -14.06 -6.56
C ILE A 217 -0.86 -13.47 -7.74
N GLY A 218 0.16 -14.16 -8.20
CA GLY A 218 0.93 -13.79 -9.38
C GLY A 218 1.23 -14.99 -10.25
N VAL A 219 1.67 -14.71 -11.47
CA VAL A 219 2.16 -15.71 -12.42
C VAL A 219 3.46 -15.19 -13.03
N ASN A 220 4.49 -16.01 -12.98
CA ASN A 220 5.76 -15.78 -13.69
C ASN A 220 5.68 -16.46 -15.05
N LEU A 221 6.05 -15.72 -16.11
CA LEU A 221 6.01 -16.11 -17.52
C LEU A 221 7.37 -16.54 -18.01
#